data_7cd48a76c5970143ce7d0d61e40f862e
#
_entry.id   7cd48a76c5970143ce7d0d61e40f862e
#
_cell.length_a   1.000
_cell.length_b   1.000
_cell.length_c   1.000
_cell.angle_alpha   90.00
_cell.angle_beta   90.00
_cell.angle_gamma   90.00
#
_symmetry.space_group_name_H-M   'P 1'
#
loop_
_entity.id
_entity.type
_entity.pdbx_description
1 polymer ?
#
loop_
_entity_poly.entity_id
_entity_poly.type
_entity_poly.pdbx_seq_one_letter_code
_entity_poly.pdbx_strand_id
1 'polypeptide(L)'
;MIEINGAYSTAKIFTDNAEETALSQIKQLCSQPFVKDCKILIMPDVHSGVGCVIGFTAKSGEKLLITINMRDGSLICVGKGNEDWNCSAPHGAGRLMSRTTAFESLSLTEFQKQMQGIYSTSVTERTLDESPMAYKNKDEIVSNISPTAEIVKTIKPVYNFKASE
;
A
#
# COMPACT_ATOMS: atom_id res chain seq x y z
N MET A 1 9.59 20.48 7.60
CA MET A 1 8.43 19.68 8.08
C MET A 1 7.16 20.43 7.71
N ILE A 2 6.22 19.79 7.03
CA ILE A 2 4.97 20.38 6.55
C ILE A 2 3.81 19.87 7.39
N GLU A 3 2.86 20.73 7.75
CA GLU A 3 1.59 20.34 8.38
C GLU A 3 0.43 20.62 7.42
N ILE A 4 -0.45 19.62 7.26
CA ILE A 4 -1.66 19.75 6.43
C ILE A 4 -2.89 19.48 7.30
N ASN A 5 -3.78 20.46 7.34
CA ASN A 5 -5.05 20.40 8.04
C ASN A 5 -6.16 19.99 7.10
N GLY A 6 -6.91 18.94 7.44
CA GLY A 6 -8.17 18.52 6.84
C GLY A 6 -9.36 18.85 7.74
N ALA A 7 -10.56 18.36 7.36
CA ALA A 7 -11.78 18.59 8.12
C ALA A 7 -11.85 17.80 9.44
N TYR A 8 -11.15 16.66 9.53
CA TYR A 8 -11.25 15.74 10.69
C TYR A 8 -9.91 15.47 11.37
N SER A 9 -8.78 15.69 10.71
CA SER A 9 -7.46 15.44 11.28
C SER A 9 -6.39 16.33 10.65
N THR A 10 -5.20 16.33 11.27
CA THR A 10 -4.01 17.03 10.78
C THR A 10 -2.90 16.01 10.53
N ALA A 11 -2.26 16.09 9.36
CA ALA A 11 -1.08 15.31 9.03
C ALA A 11 0.20 16.12 9.26
N LYS A 12 1.24 15.44 9.81
CA LYS A 12 2.62 15.94 9.88
C LYS A 12 3.47 15.18 8.88
N ILE A 13 4.13 15.92 7.98
CA ILE A 13 4.96 15.38 6.92
C ILE A 13 6.42 15.66 7.26
N PHE A 14 7.24 14.61 7.37
CA PHE A 14 8.64 14.69 7.78
C PHE A 14 9.60 15.00 6.62
N THR A 15 9.13 15.74 5.63
CA THR A 15 9.95 16.31 4.55
C THR A 15 9.52 17.74 4.26
N ASP A 16 10.42 18.52 3.67
CA ASP A 16 10.11 19.86 3.15
C ASP A 16 9.90 19.84 1.62
N ASN A 17 10.10 18.67 1.00
CA ASN A 17 9.96 18.47 -0.43
C ASN A 17 8.96 17.32 -0.70
N ALA A 18 7.70 17.67 -0.92
CA ALA A 18 6.66 16.72 -1.29
C ALA A 18 5.94 17.24 -2.55
N GLU A 19 5.57 16.31 -3.43
CA GLU A 19 4.82 16.63 -4.65
C GLU A 19 3.46 17.27 -4.32
N GLU A 20 3.04 18.27 -5.10
CA GLU A 20 1.76 18.94 -4.88
C GLU A 20 0.56 17.99 -4.94
N THR A 21 0.64 16.97 -5.80
CA THR A 21 -0.35 15.90 -5.89
C THR A 21 -0.42 15.07 -4.61
N ALA A 22 0.72 14.74 -4.00
CA ALA A 22 0.77 14.04 -2.72
C ALA A 22 0.19 14.92 -1.59
N LEU A 23 0.52 16.20 -1.54
CA LEU A 23 -0.04 17.15 -0.57
C LEU A 23 -1.57 17.26 -0.69
N SER A 24 -2.10 17.28 -1.91
CA SER A 24 -3.54 17.26 -2.17
C SER A 24 -4.21 15.98 -1.68
N GLN A 25 -3.60 14.81 -1.92
CA GLN A 25 -4.10 13.52 -1.44
C GLN A 25 -4.07 13.43 0.10
N ILE A 26 -3.03 13.97 0.74
CA ILE A 26 -2.95 14.04 2.20
C ILE A 26 -4.09 14.90 2.76
N LYS A 27 -4.37 16.05 2.15
CA LYS A 27 -5.49 16.91 2.55
C LYS A 27 -6.84 16.21 2.39
N GLN A 28 -7.04 15.46 1.31
CA GLN A 28 -8.23 14.64 1.11
C GLN A 28 -8.34 13.54 2.18
N LEU A 29 -7.24 12.85 2.51
CA LEU A 29 -7.20 11.86 3.57
C LEU A 29 -7.60 12.47 4.92
N CYS A 30 -7.00 13.60 5.30
CA CYS A 30 -7.30 14.32 6.54
C CYS A 30 -8.73 14.85 6.62
N SER A 31 -9.43 14.90 5.49
CA SER A 31 -10.83 15.35 5.39
C SER A 31 -11.83 14.19 5.39
N GLN A 32 -11.39 12.95 5.61
CA GLN A 32 -12.28 11.79 5.70
C GLN A 32 -12.73 11.55 7.15
N PRO A 33 -14.02 11.22 7.39
CA PRO A 33 -14.54 10.99 8.75
C PRO A 33 -13.84 9.87 9.51
N PHE A 34 -13.33 8.86 8.80
CA PHE A 34 -12.68 7.70 9.44
C PHE A 34 -11.30 8.01 10.07
N VAL A 35 -10.69 9.16 9.70
CA VAL A 35 -9.42 9.61 10.32
C VAL A 35 -9.63 10.57 11.49
N LYS A 36 -10.87 10.75 11.94
CA LYS A 36 -11.17 11.55 13.13
C LYS A 36 -10.41 10.98 14.32
N ASP A 37 -9.73 11.85 15.05
CA ASP A 37 -8.89 11.51 16.21
C ASP A 37 -7.62 10.68 15.89
N CYS A 38 -7.31 10.44 14.61
CA CYS A 38 -6.07 9.80 14.18
C CYS A 38 -4.90 10.78 14.21
N LYS A 39 -3.72 10.28 14.61
CA LYS A 39 -2.44 10.97 14.43
C LYS A 39 -1.83 10.52 13.11
N ILE A 40 -1.87 11.38 12.10
CA ILE A 40 -1.35 11.07 10.76
C ILE A 40 0.09 11.56 10.65
N LEU A 41 1.02 10.63 10.47
CA LEU A 41 2.44 10.90 10.26
C LEU A 41 2.84 10.41 8.88
N ILE A 42 3.44 11.28 8.09
CA ILE A 42 3.83 11.01 6.71
C ILE A 42 5.36 10.98 6.64
N MET A 43 5.89 9.86 6.15
CA MET A 43 7.33 9.65 6.05
C MET A 43 7.98 10.45 4.90
N PRO A 44 9.32 10.66 4.94
CA PRO A 44 10.01 11.47 3.94
C PRO A 44 9.95 10.94 2.50
N ASP A 45 9.68 9.65 2.32
CA ASP A 45 9.52 8.95 1.05
C ASP A 45 8.12 9.08 0.44
N VAL A 46 7.33 10.00 0.96
CA VAL A 46 5.96 10.24 0.51
C VAL A 46 5.90 10.62 -0.97
N HIS A 47 4.98 9.99 -1.68
CA HIS A 47 4.65 10.29 -3.07
C HIS A 47 3.17 10.04 -3.33
N SER A 48 2.66 10.58 -4.43
CA SER A 48 1.28 10.35 -4.84
C SER A 48 1.05 8.89 -5.23
N GLY A 49 -0.11 8.36 -4.84
CA GLY A 49 -0.55 7.02 -5.19
C GLY A 49 -1.93 7.03 -5.84
N VAL A 50 -2.39 5.88 -6.32
CA VAL A 50 -3.73 5.74 -6.89
C VAL A 50 -4.76 5.68 -5.75
N GLY A 51 -5.44 6.78 -5.54
CA GLY A 51 -6.51 6.91 -4.53
C GLY A 51 -6.07 7.34 -3.14
N CYS A 52 -4.82 7.15 -2.75
CA CYS A 52 -4.26 7.62 -1.48
C CYS A 52 -2.76 7.80 -1.58
N VAL A 53 -2.21 8.69 -0.76
CA VAL A 53 -0.78 8.88 -0.60
C VAL A 53 -0.13 7.62 -0.02
N ILE A 54 1.10 7.34 -0.44
CA ILE A 54 1.93 6.26 0.07
C ILE A 54 2.87 6.81 1.16
N GLY A 55 3.16 6.01 2.20
CA GLY A 55 4.09 6.39 3.27
C GLY A 55 3.42 7.03 4.49
N PHE A 56 2.19 6.63 4.86
CA PHE A 56 1.58 7.09 6.10
C PHE A 56 1.60 6.01 7.20
N THR A 57 1.55 6.45 8.45
CA THR A 57 1.48 5.59 9.63
C THR A 57 0.23 5.88 10.44
N ALA A 58 -0.31 4.85 11.10
CA ALA A 58 -1.50 4.93 11.93
C ALA A 58 -1.20 4.53 13.38
N LYS A 59 -2.05 4.95 14.32
CA LYS A 59 -1.90 4.65 15.76
C LYS A 59 -2.07 3.16 16.07
N SER A 60 -1.59 2.78 17.26
CA SER A 60 -1.91 1.49 17.88
C SER A 60 -3.41 1.26 17.97
N GLY A 61 -3.87 0.05 17.66
CA GLY A 61 -5.28 -0.33 17.66
C GLY A 61 -6.05 0.04 16.40
N GLU A 62 -5.46 0.80 15.47
CA GLU A 62 -6.12 1.17 14.21
C GLU A 62 -6.12 0.01 13.21
N LYS A 63 -7.20 -0.05 12.43
CA LYS A 63 -7.32 -1.02 11.34
C LYS A 63 -6.45 -0.59 10.17
N LEU A 64 -5.68 -1.52 9.66
CA LEU A 64 -4.77 -1.34 8.52
C LEU A 64 -5.19 -2.26 7.38
N LEU A 65 -5.03 -1.79 6.17
CA LEU A 65 -5.12 -2.61 4.96
C LEU A 65 -3.73 -2.69 4.33
N ILE A 66 -3.14 -3.88 4.34
CA ILE A 66 -1.84 -4.14 3.72
C ILE A 66 -2.09 -4.88 2.41
N THR A 67 -1.85 -4.21 1.30
CA THR A 67 -2.04 -4.79 -0.03
C THR A 67 -0.85 -5.66 -0.42
N ILE A 68 -1.10 -6.86 -0.92
CA ILE A 68 -0.04 -7.77 -1.34
C ILE A 68 0.21 -7.63 -2.85
N ASN A 69 -0.64 -8.21 -3.66
CA ASN A 69 -0.59 -8.13 -5.11
C ASN A 69 -1.94 -8.57 -5.72
N MET A 70 -2.03 -8.59 -7.05
CA MET A 70 -3.25 -8.93 -7.78
C MET A 70 -3.79 -10.34 -7.48
N ARG A 71 -2.92 -11.30 -7.12
CA ARG A 71 -3.29 -12.70 -6.83
C ARG A 71 -3.58 -12.92 -5.35
N ASP A 72 -2.70 -12.43 -4.49
CA ASP A 72 -2.70 -12.77 -3.07
C ASP A 72 -3.62 -11.85 -2.24
N GLY A 73 -4.07 -10.75 -2.85
CA GLY A 73 -5.06 -9.84 -2.28
C GLY A 73 -4.51 -8.91 -1.22
N SER A 74 -5.15 -8.87 -0.05
CA SER A 74 -4.82 -7.91 1.01
C SER A 74 -5.02 -8.52 2.39
N LEU A 75 -4.32 -7.97 3.38
CA LEU A 75 -4.45 -8.31 4.79
C LEU A 75 -5.18 -7.19 5.53
N ILE A 76 -6.24 -7.52 6.25
CA ILE A 76 -6.83 -6.63 7.25
C ILE A 76 -6.08 -6.88 8.55
N CYS A 77 -5.48 -5.84 9.09
CA CYS A 77 -4.66 -5.91 10.28
C CYS A 77 -5.09 -4.87 11.33
N VAL A 78 -4.61 -5.06 12.54
CA VAL A 78 -4.66 -4.05 13.62
C VAL A 78 -3.23 -3.73 14.02
N GLY A 79 -2.91 -2.44 14.04
CA GLY A 79 -1.60 -1.95 14.44
C GLY A 79 -1.31 -2.22 15.91
N LYS A 80 -0.10 -2.65 16.23
CA LYS A 80 0.36 -2.93 17.60
C LYS A 80 0.96 -1.71 18.28
N GLY A 81 1.28 -0.65 17.54
CA GLY A 81 1.93 0.54 18.08
C GLY A 81 3.31 0.28 18.64
N ASN A 82 4.08 -0.60 18.00
CA ASN A 82 5.43 -0.93 18.41
C ASN A 82 6.36 0.28 18.22
N GLU A 83 6.88 0.83 19.32
CA GLU A 83 7.73 2.02 19.33
C GLU A 83 9.07 1.80 18.63
N ASP A 84 9.64 0.59 18.69
CA ASP A 84 10.88 0.22 17.98
C ASP A 84 10.73 0.32 16.47
N TRP A 85 9.50 0.27 15.98
CA TRP A 85 9.13 0.42 14.57
C TRP A 85 8.41 1.74 14.29
N ASN A 86 8.64 2.74 15.13
CA ASN A 86 8.02 4.06 15.02
C ASN A 86 6.50 4.00 14.90
N CYS A 87 5.87 3.05 15.62
CA CYS A 87 4.43 2.77 15.57
C CYS A 87 3.90 2.57 14.14
N SER A 88 4.75 2.08 13.24
CA SER A 88 4.46 1.96 11.82
C SER A 88 4.20 0.52 11.41
N ALA A 89 3.49 0.35 10.29
CA ALA A 89 3.32 -0.94 9.62
C ALA A 89 3.48 -0.76 8.11
N PRO A 90 3.88 -1.81 7.37
CA PRO A 90 3.99 -1.72 5.91
C PRO A 90 2.63 -1.39 5.28
N HIS A 91 2.62 -0.57 4.24
CA HIS A 91 1.42 -0.29 3.44
C HIS A 91 1.14 -1.37 2.38
N GLY A 92 2.12 -2.20 2.06
CA GLY A 92 2.01 -3.25 1.03
C GLY A 92 3.18 -4.21 1.07
N ALA A 93 3.22 -5.15 0.12
CA ALA A 93 4.24 -6.20 0.06
C ALA A 93 5.64 -5.67 -0.29
N GLY A 94 5.74 -4.52 -0.93
CA GLY A 94 6.98 -4.06 -1.54
C GLY A 94 7.32 -4.85 -2.81
N ARG A 95 8.12 -4.24 -3.68
CA ARG A 95 8.51 -4.82 -4.97
C ARG A 95 9.85 -5.55 -4.85
N LEU A 96 10.01 -6.63 -5.61
CA LEU A 96 11.29 -7.32 -5.80
C LEU A 96 12.13 -6.66 -6.90
N MET A 97 11.48 -5.95 -7.83
CA MET A 97 12.12 -5.34 -8.99
C MET A 97 11.44 -4.04 -9.37
N SER A 98 12.14 -3.18 -10.10
CA SER A 98 11.59 -1.95 -10.66
C SER A 98 10.50 -2.26 -11.71
N ARG A 99 9.66 -1.28 -12.04
CA ARG A 99 8.66 -1.42 -13.11
C ARG A 99 9.34 -1.75 -14.45
N THR A 100 10.40 -1.03 -14.79
CA THR A 100 11.19 -1.26 -16.03
C THR A 100 11.70 -2.68 -16.09
N THR A 101 12.35 -3.16 -15.02
CA THR A 101 12.86 -4.53 -14.93
C THR A 101 11.75 -5.56 -15.07
N ALA A 102 10.56 -5.30 -14.51
CA ALA A 102 9.42 -6.19 -14.65
C ALA A 102 8.96 -6.32 -16.10
N PHE A 103 8.89 -5.21 -16.85
CA PHE A 103 8.57 -5.24 -18.29
C PHE A 103 9.62 -5.98 -19.12
N GLU A 104 10.89 -5.88 -18.74
CA GLU A 104 12.00 -6.51 -19.48
C GLU A 104 12.14 -8.01 -19.18
N SER A 105 11.83 -8.45 -17.97
CA SER A 105 12.16 -9.80 -17.48
C SER A 105 10.98 -10.74 -17.30
N LEU A 106 9.75 -10.21 -17.15
CA LEU A 106 8.57 -11.03 -16.93
C LEU A 106 7.84 -11.35 -18.24
N SER A 107 7.18 -12.52 -18.30
CA SER A 107 6.39 -12.93 -19.46
C SER A 107 4.89 -12.89 -19.17
N LEU A 108 4.12 -12.51 -20.17
CA LEU A 108 2.65 -12.53 -20.10
C LEU A 108 2.11 -13.95 -19.83
N THR A 109 2.72 -14.97 -20.42
CA THR A 109 2.31 -16.37 -20.22
C THR A 109 2.41 -16.79 -18.75
N GLU A 110 3.52 -16.45 -18.10
CA GLU A 110 3.68 -16.75 -16.67
C GLU A 110 2.75 -15.89 -15.82
N PHE A 111 2.54 -14.61 -16.18
CA PHE A 111 1.57 -13.76 -15.50
C PHE A 111 0.14 -14.35 -15.58
N GLN A 112 -0.29 -14.79 -16.74
CA GLN A 112 -1.58 -15.47 -16.92
C GLN A 112 -1.70 -16.74 -16.06
N LYS A 113 -0.63 -17.54 -15.99
CA LYS A 113 -0.58 -18.73 -15.16
C LYS A 113 -0.68 -18.39 -13.67
N GLN A 114 0.03 -17.36 -13.20
CA GLN A 114 -0.03 -16.88 -11.81
C GLN A 114 -1.41 -16.35 -11.41
N MET A 115 -2.18 -15.85 -12.36
CA MET A 115 -3.53 -15.31 -12.13
C MET A 115 -4.66 -16.33 -12.30
N GLN A 116 -4.35 -17.61 -12.51
CA GLN A 116 -5.37 -18.65 -12.59
C GLN A 116 -6.28 -18.67 -11.36
N GLY A 117 -7.60 -18.69 -11.60
CA GLY A 117 -8.61 -18.66 -10.55
C GLY A 117 -9.02 -17.26 -10.07
N ILE A 118 -8.41 -16.19 -10.62
CA ILE A 118 -8.80 -14.81 -10.36
C ILE A 118 -9.18 -14.15 -11.67
N TYR A 119 -10.42 -13.67 -11.74
CA TYR A 119 -10.88 -12.94 -12.93
C TYR A 119 -10.23 -11.55 -12.98
N SER A 120 -9.63 -11.21 -14.10
CA SER A 120 -9.05 -9.90 -14.35
C SER A 120 -9.02 -9.58 -15.83
N THR A 121 -9.39 -8.35 -16.16
CA THR A 121 -9.25 -7.77 -17.52
C THR A 121 -7.90 -7.08 -17.70
N SER A 122 -7.08 -7.04 -16.65
CA SER A 122 -5.81 -6.31 -16.61
C SER A 122 -4.59 -7.24 -16.64
N VAL A 123 -4.72 -8.49 -17.09
CA VAL A 123 -3.58 -9.39 -17.29
C VAL A 123 -3.11 -9.27 -18.74
N THR A 124 -2.29 -8.26 -18.98
CA THR A 124 -1.82 -7.84 -20.31
C THR A 124 -0.34 -7.50 -20.28
N GLU A 125 0.29 -7.34 -21.44
CA GLU A 125 1.68 -6.87 -21.54
C GLU A 125 1.87 -5.49 -20.92
N ARG A 126 0.85 -4.63 -20.98
CA ARG A 126 0.91 -3.26 -20.42
C ARG A 126 0.89 -3.20 -18.88
N THR A 127 0.61 -4.33 -18.25
CA THR A 127 0.50 -4.44 -16.78
C THR A 127 1.42 -5.52 -16.20
N LEU A 128 2.47 -5.91 -16.95
CA LEU A 128 3.47 -6.88 -16.49
C LEU A 128 4.13 -6.47 -15.19
N ASP A 129 4.32 -5.17 -14.98
CA ASP A 129 4.88 -4.61 -13.75
C ASP A 129 3.98 -4.81 -12.53
N GLU A 130 2.68 -5.05 -12.71
CA GLU A 130 1.72 -5.37 -11.65
C GLU A 130 1.57 -6.88 -11.41
N SER A 131 2.31 -7.72 -12.17
CA SER A 131 2.32 -9.16 -11.96
C SER A 131 2.69 -9.53 -10.51
N PRO A 132 2.08 -10.56 -9.92
CA PRO A 132 2.46 -11.06 -8.60
C PRO A 132 3.95 -11.36 -8.46
N MET A 133 4.63 -11.71 -9.55
CA MET A 133 6.08 -11.98 -9.59
C MET A 133 6.94 -10.73 -9.37
N ALA A 134 6.42 -9.54 -9.55
CA ALA A 134 7.13 -8.29 -9.30
C ALA A 134 7.18 -7.91 -7.81
N TYR A 135 6.44 -8.61 -6.95
CA TYR A 135 6.27 -8.31 -5.54
C TYR A 135 6.86 -9.40 -4.64
N LYS A 136 7.23 -9.03 -3.42
CA LYS A 136 7.66 -9.97 -2.40
C LYS A 136 6.58 -11.00 -2.10
N ASN A 137 7.03 -12.19 -1.69
CA ASN A 137 6.12 -13.27 -1.35
C ASN A 137 5.24 -12.89 -0.15
N LYS A 138 3.96 -13.25 -0.20
CA LYS A 138 3.01 -13.03 0.87
C LYS A 138 3.49 -13.60 2.22
N ASP A 139 4.06 -14.81 2.22
CA ASP A 139 4.48 -15.48 3.46
C ASP A 139 5.66 -14.75 4.12
N GLU A 140 6.55 -14.16 3.32
CA GLU A 140 7.61 -13.28 3.82
C GLU A 140 7.03 -12.06 4.52
N ILE A 141 6.02 -11.42 3.92
CA ILE A 141 5.35 -10.26 4.51
C ILE A 141 4.63 -10.65 5.81
N VAL A 142 3.87 -11.73 5.79
CA VAL A 142 3.14 -12.23 6.96
C VAL A 142 4.08 -12.51 8.14
N SER A 143 5.24 -13.11 7.88
CA SER A 143 6.23 -13.38 8.94
C SER A 143 6.85 -12.10 9.51
N ASN A 144 7.12 -11.11 8.64
CA ASN A 144 7.84 -9.90 9.01
C ASN A 144 6.96 -8.82 9.66
N ILE A 145 5.64 -8.82 9.43
CA ILE A 145 4.74 -7.80 10.01
C ILE A 145 4.32 -8.10 11.45
N SER A 146 4.56 -9.31 11.94
CA SER A 146 4.09 -9.75 13.27
C SER A 146 4.51 -8.80 14.42
N PRO A 147 5.68 -8.13 14.41
CA PRO A 147 6.02 -7.15 15.44
C PRO A 147 5.18 -5.87 15.39
N THR A 148 4.66 -5.50 14.22
CA THR A 148 4.05 -4.19 13.98
C THR A 148 2.52 -4.25 13.85
N ALA A 149 1.98 -5.39 13.40
CA ALA A 149 0.55 -5.55 13.19
C ALA A 149 0.09 -6.99 13.45
N GLU A 150 -1.16 -7.10 13.89
CA GLU A 150 -1.88 -8.37 14.04
C GLU A 150 -2.78 -8.57 12.81
N ILE A 151 -2.66 -9.72 12.16
CA ILE A 151 -3.51 -10.07 11.00
C ILE A 151 -4.86 -10.57 11.51
N VAL A 152 -5.92 -9.83 11.22
CA VAL A 152 -7.30 -10.20 11.58
C VAL A 152 -7.93 -11.06 10.48
N LYS A 153 -7.68 -10.71 9.20
CA LYS A 153 -8.27 -11.40 8.06
C LYS A 153 -7.45 -11.24 6.80
N THR A 154 -7.40 -12.29 5.99
CA THR A 154 -6.92 -12.21 4.60
C THR A 154 -8.10 -12.10 3.66
N ILE A 155 -8.03 -11.13 2.74
CA ILE A 155 -9.01 -10.93 1.67
C ILE A 155 -8.37 -11.41 0.37
N LYS A 156 -9.05 -12.33 -0.33
CA LYS A 156 -8.66 -12.74 -1.69
C LYS A 156 -9.50 -11.99 -2.71
N PRO A 157 -8.92 -11.52 -3.82
CA PRO A 157 -9.70 -10.91 -4.88
C PRO A 157 -10.52 -11.97 -5.63
N VAL A 158 -11.75 -11.65 -5.95
CA VAL A 158 -12.58 -12.40 -6.91
C VAL A 158 -12.50 -11.77 -8.29
N TYR A 159 -12.26 -10.46 -8.33
CA TYR A 159 -12.00 -9.66 -9.53
C TYR A 159 -10.89 -8.66 -9.22
N ASN A 160 -10.00 -8.47 -10.18
CA ASN A 160 -8.94 -7.47 -10.05
C ASN A 160 -8.86 -6.62 -11.33
N PHE A 161 -8.77 -5.31 -11.13
CA PHE A 161 -8.59 -4.33 -12.20
C PHE A 161 -7.38 -3.45 -11.89
N LYS A 162 -6.55 -3.23 -12.89
CA LYS A 162 -5.45 -2.26 -12.88
C LYS A 162 -5.60 -1.32 -14.05
N ALA A 163 -5.46 -0.04 -13.79
CA ALA A 163 -5.31 0.94 -14.87
C ALA A 163 -3.98 0.68 -15.58
N SER A 164 -4.01 0.64 -16.90
CA SER A 164 -2.79 0.74 -17.72
C SER A 164 -2.52 2.23 -17.94
N GLU A 165 -1.33 2.67 -17.61
CA GLU A 165 -0.82 3.96 -18.06
C GLU A 165 -0.59 3.98 -19.55
#